data_f62799b8aa4903232924c7e937ad5c84
#
_entry.id   f62799b8aa4903232924c7e937ad5c84
#
_cell.length_a   1.000
_cell.length_b   1.000
_cell.length_c   1.000
_cell.angle_alpha   90.00
_cell.angle_beta   90.00
_cell.angle_gamma   90.00
#
_symmetry.space_group_name_H-M   'P 1'
#
loop_
_entity.id
_entity.type
_entity.pdbx_description
1 polymer ?
#
loop_
_entity_poly.entity_id
_entity_poly.type
_entity_poly.pdbx_seq_one_letter_code
_entity_poly.pdbx_strand_id
1 'polypeptide(L)'
;MKNYRNHQQIVYDVLTIAKDANRSGIAVTSLLTKANLSHSRLEKFVKKLTGAGLVNKIEYDGKNTFVITEKGRLFIDQYNRFQELTSSFGLDL
;
A
#
# COMPACT_ATOMS: atom_id res chain seq x y z
N MET A 1 -19.70 13.34 6.14
CA MET A 1 -18.31 13.71 6.30
C MET A 1 -17.40 12.98 5.33
N LYS A 2 -16.53 13.72 4.69
CA LYS A 2 -15.65 13.13 3.77
C LYS A 2 -14.37 12.71 4.43
N ASN A 3 -13.93 11.52 4.13
CA ASN A 3 -12.64 11.05 4.61
C ASN A 3 -11.67 11.11 3.48
N TYR A 4 -10.88 12.15 3.48
CA TYR A 4 -9.81 12.24 2.51
C TYR A 4 -8.60 11.55 3.06
N ARG A 5 -8.05 10.66 2.24
CA ARG A 5 -6.73 10.11 2.53
C ARG A 5 -5.76 10.84 1.63
N ASN A 6 -4.65 11.33 2.20
CA ASN A 6 -3.61 11.90 1.36
C ASN A 6 -2.85 10.77 0.67
N HIS A 7 -1.92 11.14 -0.23
CA HIS A 7 -1.21 10.14 -1.01
C HIS A 7 -0.42 9.18 -0.14
N GLN A 8 0.20 9.70 0.93
CA GLN A 8 0.98 8.85 1.82
C GLN A 8 0.13 7.83 2.54
N GLN A 9 -1.07 8.23 2.95
CA GLN A 9 -1.98 7.31 3.60
C GLN A 9 -2.44 6.21 2.65
N ILE A 10 -2.71 6.56 1.40
CA ILE A 10 -3.11 5.58 0.41
C ILE A 10 -1.97 4.61 0.14
N VAL A 11 -0.75 5.12 0.01
CA VAL A 11 0.42 4.27 -0.17
C VAL A 11 0.57 3.32 1.01
N TYR A 12 0.43 3.85 2.22
CA TYR A 12 0.53 3.04 3.43
C TYR A 12 -0.54 1.94 3.43
N ASP A 13 -1.78 2.31 3.09
CA ASP A 13 -2.88 1.34 3.07
C ASP A 13 -2.63 0.23 2.06
N VAL A 14 -2.22 0.60 0.85
CA VAL A 14 -1.97 -0.39 -0.20
C VAL A 14 -0.82 -1.32 0.21
N LEU A 15 0.25 -0.76 0.76
CA LEU A 15 1.38 -1.55 1.20
C LEU A 15 1.01 -2.49 2.34
N THR A 16 0.20 -2.01 3.28
CA THR A 16 -0.24 -2.82 4.41
C THR A 16 -1.09 -4.00 3.94
N ILE A 17 -1.99 -3.74 2.99
CA ILE A 17 -2.81 -4.79 2.42
C ILE A 17 -1.94 -5.84 1.74
N ALA A 18 -0.93 -5.39 0.98
CA ALA A 18 -0.02 -6.30 0.31
C ALA A 18 0.81 -7.08 1.32
N LYS A 19 1.22 -6.44 2.41
CA LYS A 19 1.99 -7.09 3.47
C LYS A 19 1.19 -8.22 4.12
N ASP A 20 -0.12 -8.00 4.31
CA ASP A 20 -0.97 -8.99 4.97
C ASP A 20 -1.34 -10.14 4.04
N ALA A 21 -1.04 -10.03 2.75
CA ALA A 21 -1.26 -11.12 1.82
C ALA A 21 -0.14 -12.15 1.96
N ASN A 22 -0.41 -13.36 1.47
CA ASN A 22 0.59 -14.41 1.54
C ASN A 22 1.65 -14.23 0.44
N ARG A 23 2.52 -15.22 0.28
CA ARG A 23 3.62 -15.14 -0.68
C ARG A 23 3.17 -15.06 -2.12
N SER A 24 1.99 -15.55 -2.42
CA SER A 24 1.46 -15.45 -3.78
C SER A 24 0.99 -14.03 -4.10
N GLY A 25 0.93 -13.15 -3.10
CA GLY A 25 0.56 -11.76 -3.30
C GLY A 25 -0.92 -11.54 -3.29
N ILE A 26 -1.32 -10.30 -3.56
CA ILE A 26 -2.73 -9.93 -3.57
C ILE A 26 -3.15 -9.62 -5.01
N ALA A 27 -4.28 -10.18 -5.42
CA ALA A 27 -4.83 -9.92 -6.75
C ALA A 27 -5.38 -8.50 -6.84
N VAL A 28 -5.40 -7.97 -8.05
CA VAL A 28 -5.86 -6.60 -8.30
C VAL A 28 -7.27 -6.38 -7.76
N THR A 29 -8.18 -7.33 -8.01
CA THR A 29 -9.58 -7.16 -7.60
C THR A 29 -9.72 -7.07 -6.08
N SER A 30 -8.97 -7.90 -5.36
CA SER A 30 -8.98 -7.85 -3.90
C SER A 30 -8.37 -6.55 -3.40
N LEU A 31 -7.32 -6.10 -4.05
CA LEU A 31 -6.66 -4.86 -3.65
C LEU A 31 -7.59 -3.66 -3.86
N LEU A 32 -8.32 -3.63 -4.97
CA LEU A 32 -9.30 -2.58 -5.23
C LEU A 32 -10.31 -2.48 -4.10
N THR A 33 -10.88 -3.62 -3.72
CA THR A 33 -11.91 -3.66 -2.71
C THR A 33 -11.36 -3.25 -1.35
N LYS A 34 -10.22 -3.81 -0.97
CA LYS A 34 -9.67 -3.56 0.36
C LYS A 34 -9.11 -2.16 0.51
N ALA A 35 -8.53 -1.62 -0.56
CA ALA A 35 -7.99 -0.26 -0.51
C ALA A 35 -9.05 0.80 -0.75
N ASN A 36 -10.23 0.39 -1.20
CA ASN A 36 -11.34 1.30 -1.46
C ASN A 36 -10.93 2.38 -2.46
N LEU A 37 -10.39 1.94 -3.59
CA LEU A 37 -9.95 2.84 -4.65
C LEU A 37 -10.62 2.45 -5.95
N SER A 38 -10.79 3.44 -6.83
CA SER A 38 -11.23 3.14 -8.19
C SER A 38 -10.10 2.44 -8.94
N HIS A 39 -10.45 1.74 -10.01
CA HIS A 39 -9.45 1.02 -10.78
C HIS A 39 -8.37 1.94 -11.33
N SER A 40 -8.77 3.10 -11.85
CA SER A 40 -7.80 4.02 -12.43
C SER A 40 -6.87 4.62 -11.37
N ARG A 41 -7.38 4.90 -10.16
CA ARG A 41 -6.54 5.41 -9.10
C ARG A 41 -5.58 4.35 -8.60
N LEU A 42 -6.07 3.13 -8.40
CA LEU A 42 -5.21 2.05 -7.95
C LEU A 42 -4.10 1.82 -8.96
N GLU A 43 -4.43 1.84 -10.26
CA GLU A 43 -3.44 1.63 -11.30
C GLU A 43 -2.30 2.63 -11.20
N LYS A 44 -2.64 3.89 -10.95
CA LYS A 44 -1.62 4.93 -10.80
C LYS A 44 -0.72 4.67 -9.59
N PHE A 45 -1.32 4.31 -8.46
CA PHE A 45 -0.54 4.05 -7.26
C PHE A 45 0.34 2.83 -7.41
N VAL A 46 -0.20 1.76 -7.99
CA VAL A 46 0.56 0.54 -8.18
C VAL A 46 1.75 0.77 -9.11
N LYS A 47 1.55 1.57 -10.16
CA LYS A 47 2.66 1.92 -11.04
C LYS A 47 3.77 2.64 -10.30
N LYS A 48 3.41 3.59 -9.45
CA LYS A 48 4.39 4.32 -8.65
C LYS A 48 5.10 3.40 -7.67
N LEU A 49 4.34 2.53 -7.02
CA LEU A 49 4.91 1.64 -6.02
C LEU A 49 5.85 0.61 -6.66
N THR A 50 5.46 0.10 -7.82
CA THR A 50 6.31 -0.83 -8.55
C THR A 50 7.58 -0.14 -9.03
N GLY A 51 7.44 1.06 -9.57
CA GLY A 51 8.58 1.83 -10.04
C GLY A 51 9.54 2.21 -8.93
N ALA A 52 9.02 2.41 -7.72
CA ALA A 52 9.84 2.74 -6.57
C ALA A 52 10.42 1.51 -5.88
N GLY A 53 10.03 0.32 -6.31
CA GLY A 53 10.55 -0.92 -5.72
C GLY A 53 9.89 -1.30 -4.41
N LEU A 54 8.70 -0.76 -4.13
CA LEU A 54 8.00 -1.06 -2.88
C LEU A 54 7.12 -2.29 -2.99
N VAL A 55 6.66 -2.61 -4.19
CA VAL A 55 5.96 -3.87 -4.47
C VAL A 55 6.48 -4.43 -5.78
N ASN A 56 6.34 -5.74 -5.93
CA ASN A 56 6.63 -6.43 -7.18
C ASN A 56 5.35 -7.00 -7.74
N LYS A 57 5.22 -6.90 -9.06
CA LYS A 57 4.11 -7.52 -9.76
C LYS A 57 4.60 -8.89 -10.21
N ILE A 58 3.90 -9.94 -9.81
CA ILE A 58 4.25 -11.29 -10.20
C ILE A 58 3.05 -11.96 -10.82
N GLU A 59 3.31 -13.04 -11.55
CA GLU A 59 2.24 -13.86 -12.09
C GLU A 59 2.15 -15.11 -11.24
N TYR A 60 0.95 -15.35 -10.70
CA TYR A 60 0.71 -16.50 -9.87
C TYR A 60 -0.59 -17.14 -10.33
N ASP A 61 -0.51 -18.41 -10.70
CA ASP A 61 -1.69 -19.17 -11.13
C ASP A 61 -2.43 -18.45 -12.27
N GLY A 62 -1.66 -17.91 -13.22
CA GLY A 62 -2.23 -17.25 -14.39
C GLY A 62 -2.77 -15.85 -14.12
N LYS A 63 -2.58 -15.32 -12.92
CA LYS A 63 -3.08 -14.00 -12.57
C LYS A 63 -1.94 -13.11 -12.10
N ASN A 64 -2.10 -11.81 -12.34
CA ASN A 64 -1.15 -10.84 -11.82
C ASN A 64 -1.47 -10.53 -10.37
N THR A 65 -0.47 -10.62 -9.52
CA THR A 65 -0.62 -10.27 -8.10
C THR A 65 0.53 -9.34 -7.72
N PHE A 66 0.36 -8.68 -6.59
CA PHE A 66 1.35 -7.73 -6.07
C PHE A 66 1.87 -8.23 -4.73
N VAL A 67 3.19 -8.24 -4.61
CA VAL A 67 3.86 -8.72 -3.41
C VAL A 67 4.70 -7.57 -2.85
N ILE A 68 4.61 -7.35 -1.55
CA ILE A 68 5.41 -6.31 -0.91
C ILE A 68 6.88 -6.72 -0.92
N THR A 69 7.77 -5.74 -1.06
CA THR A 69 9.20 -5.95 -0.98
C THR A 69 9.70 -5.58 0.40
N GLU A 70 10.98 -5.87 0.67
CA GLU A 70 11.60 -5.41 1.90
C GLU A 70 11.57 -3.89 2.01
N LYS A 71 11.79 -3.23 0.89
CA LYS A 71 11.73 -1.77 0.84
C LYS A 71 10.32 -1.28 1.19
N GLY A 72 9.30 -1.99 0.73
CA GLY A 72 7.92 -1.66 1.09
C GLY A 72 7.66 -1.83 2.56
N ARG A 73 8.21 -2.89 3.16
CA ARG A 73 8.06 -3.10 4.60
C ARG A 73 8.78 -2.01 5.40
N LEU A 74 9.92 -1.58 4.91
CA LEU A 74 10.65 -0.49 5.54
C LEU A 74 9.83 0.81 5.49
N PHE A 75 9.16 1.06 4.38
CA PHE A 75 8.30 2.23 4.26
C PHE A 75 7.22 2.21 5.35
N ILE A 76 6.57 1.05 5.54
CA ILE A 76 5.54 0.90 6.56
C ILE A 76 6.11 1.21 7.94
N ASP A 77 7.28 0.67 8.24
CA ASP A 77 7.94 0.90 9.51
C ASP A 77 8.20 2.38 9.77
N GLN A 78 8.76 3.06 8.78
CA GLN A 78 9.07 4.49 8.92
C GLN A 78 7.80 5.31 9.03
N TYR A 79 6.76 4.94 8.30
CA TYR A 79 5.50 5.64 8.38
C TYR A 79 4.91 5.51 9.78
N ASN A 80 4.96 4.32 10.36
CA ASN A 80 4.45 4.11 11.71
C ASN A 80 5.23 4.92 12.74
N ARG A 81 6.55 4.98 12.58
CA ARG A 81 7.38 5.77 13.48
C ARG A 81 7.06 7.26 13.40
N PHE A 82 6.82 7.73 12.20
CA PHE A 82 6.47 9.14 12.01
C PHE A 82 5.12 9.43 12.66
N GLN A 83 4.16 8.53 12.54
CA GLN A 83 2.85 8.70 13.17
C GLN A 83 2.98 8.74 14.69
N GLU A 84 3.81 7.87 15.24
CA GLU A 84 4.06 7.87 16.68
C GLU A 84 4.68 9.18 17.14
N LEU A 85 5.62 9.67 16.34
CA LEU A 85 6.28 10.94 16.67
C LEU A 85 5.28 12.09 16.69
N THR A 86 4.46 12.18 15.65
CA THR A 86 3.49 13.28 15.57
C THR A 86 2.47 13.20 16.69
N SER A 87 2.04 11.99 17.04
CA SER A 87 1.09 11.81 18.15
C SER A 87 1.71 12.22 19.47
N SER A 88 2.98 11.92 19.68
CA SER A 88 3.64 12.28 20.93
C SER A 88 3.78 13.78 21.09
N PHE A 89 3.74 14.53 20.00
CA PHE A 89 3.74 15.98 20.04
C PHE A 89 2.32 16.57 20.03
N GLY A 90 1.30 15.73 20.06
CA GLY A 90 -0.06 16.20 20.00
C GLY A 90 -0.50 16.61 18.60
N LEU A 91 0.24 16.18 17.60
CA LEU A 91 -0.07 16.52 16.20
C LEU A 91 -0.61 15.27 15.50
N ASP A 92 -1.92 15.19 15.39
CA ASP A 92 -2.53 14.05 14.69
C ASP A 92 -2.67 14.40 13.23
N LEU A 93 -1.66 14.02 12.48
CA LEU A 93 -1.59 14.31 11.05
C LEU A 93 -2.20 13.19 10.21
#